data_48f208d6bfaa32b72aedd95853c6e658
#
_entry.id   48f208d6bfaa32b72aedd95853c6e658
#
_cell.length_a   1.000
_cell.length_b   1.000
_cell.length_c   1.000
_cell.angle_alpha   90.00
_cell.angle_beta   90.00
_cell.angle_gamma   90.00
#
_symmetry.space_group_name_H-M   'P 1'
#
loop_
_entity.id
_entity.type
_entity.pdbx_description
1 polymer ?
#
loop_
_entity_poly.entity_id
_entity_poly.type
_entity_poly.pdbx_seq_one_letter_code
_entity_poly.pdbx_strand_id
1 'polypeptide(L)'
;MRRTVLLLATMALTLLVASGVALAVNKIGTNGPDTLRGTNGADNLVGKGGNDSLIALRGKDNLLGGEGKDILWGGTLRDSSVGDKTLVGGPGNDSVLGGKSSDSLSAGAGNDFMVDGEYRTAVKDNLSGGSGNDVINVINVKPAGKDVVSCGSGFDRVLADRKDVLAPDCEKVRVVHGTLDEQDEQEQSWFATIPESFFEGLHRI
;
A
#
# COMPACT_ATOMS: atom_id res chain seq x y z
N MET A 1 33.37 -37.46 1.10
CA MET A 1 31.96 -37.15 0.83
C MET A 1 31.44 -35.86 1.52
N ARG A 2 31.74 -35.55 2.79
CA ARG A 2 31.22 -34.32 3.47
C ARG A 2 31.68 -32.98 2.84
N ARG A 3 32.91 -32.89 2.31
CA ARG A 3 33.45 -31.65 1.70
C ARG A 3 32.84 -31.30 0.35
N THR A 4 32.50 -32.33 -0.46
CA THR A 4 31.87 -32.16 -1.77
C THR A 4 30.42 -31.71 -1.66
N VAL A 5 29.67 -32.16 -0.66
CA VAL A 5 28.29 -31.74 -0.41
C VAL A 5 28.21 -30.29 0.01
N LEU A 6 29.17 -29.84 0.84
CA LEU A 6 29.23 -28.45 1.30
C LEU A 6 29.55 -27.47 0.14
N LEU A 7 30.46 -27.86 -0.76
CA LEU A 7 30.80 -27.09 -1.97
C LEU A 7 29.63 -26.98 -2.95
N LEU A 8 28.86 -28.03 -3.13
CA LEU A 8 27.68 -28.04 -4.00
C LEU A 8 26.56 -27.16 -3.41
N ALA A 9 26.36 -27.19 -2.09
CA ALA A 9 25.37 -26.32 -1.43
C ALA A 9 25.75 -24.85 -1.50
N THR A 10 27.03 -24.50 -1.36
CA THR A 10 27.50 -23.10 -1.48
C THR A 10 27.44 -22.62 -2.95
N MET A 11 27.76 -23.47 -3.91
CA MET A 11 27.63 -23.12 -5.34
C MET A 11 26.16 -22.96 -5.75
N ALA A 12 25.25 -23.77 -5.24
CA ALA A 12 23.82 -23.64 -5.52
C ALA A 12 23.27 -22.32 -4.94
N LEU A 13 23.70 -21.96 -3.74
CA LEU A 13 23.28 -20.69 -3.10
C LEU A 13 23.85 -19.46 -3.84
N THR A 14 25.12 -19.50 -4.26
CA THR A 14 25.72 -18.42 -5.05
C THR A 14 25.11 -18.31 -6.45
N LEU A 15 24.70 -19.41 -7.08
CA LEU A 15 24.03 -19.41 -8.37
C LEU A 15 22.62 -18.83 -8.26
N LEU A 16 21.91 -19.09 -7.16
CA LEU A 16 20.58 -18.53 -6.90
C LEU A 16 20.63 -17.01 -6.74
N VAL A 17 21.64 -16.49 -6.06
CA VAL A 17 21.85 -15.03 -5.91
C VAL A 17 22.29 -14.39 -7.23
N ALA A 18 23.09 -15.09 -8.04
CA ALA A 18 23.54 -14.61 -9.35
C ALA A 18 22.42 -14.64 -10.42
N SER A 19 21.42 -15.49 -10.27
CA SER A 19 20.26 -15.58 -11.19
C SER A 19 19.23 -14.48 -11.00
N GLY A 20 19.41 -13.58 -10.02
CA GLY A 20 18.45 -12.51 -9.73
C GLY A 20 17.09 -13.01 -9.23
N VAL A 21 16.98 -14.27 -8.82
CA VAL A 21 15.76 -14.80 -8.20
C VAL A 21 15.57 -14.09 -6.86
N ALA A 22 14.54 -13.28 -6.78
CA ALA A 22 14.16 -12.66 -5.54
C ALA A 22 13.64 -13.73 -4.56
N LEU A 23 14.25 -13.80 -3.39
CA LEU A 23 13.83 -14.72 -2.34
C LEU A 23 12.69 -14.10 -1.55
N ALA A 24 11.60 -14.82 -1.42
CA ALA A 24 10.52 -14.47 -0.51
C ALA A 24 11.01 -14.46 0.94
N VAL A 25 10.59 -13.48 1.73
CA VAL A 25 10.86 -13.43 3.16
C VAL A 25 9.57 -13.43 3.97
N ASN A 26 9.67 -13.97 5.18
CA ASN A 26 8.63 -13.86 6.20
C ASN A 26 9.23 -13.13 7.40
N LYS A 27 8.77 -11.91 7.65
CA LYS A 27 9.22 -11.06 8.76
C LYS A 27 8.07 -10.78 9.71
N ILE A 28 8.31 -11.01 10.97
CA ILE A 28 7.34 -10.79 12.04
C ILE A 28 7.98 -9.85 13.04
N GLY A 29 7.32 -8.72 13.28
CA GLY A 29 7.71 -7.72 14.26
C GLY A 29 7.37 -8.11 15.70
N THR A 30 7.40 -7.11 16.56
CA THR A 30 7.16 -7.21 18.01
C THR A 30 5.83 -6.55 18.40
N ASN A 31 5.65 -6.20 19.66
CA ASN A 31 4.54 -5.35 20.10
C ASN A 31 4.99 -3.88 20.31
N GLY A 32 6.12 -3.51 19.77
CA GLY A 32 6.63 -2.13 19.76
C GLY A 32 6.96 -1.70 18.34
N PRO A 33 7.29 -0.42 18.12
CA PRO A 33 7.51 0.11 16.77
C PRO A 33 8.60 -0.63 15.99
N ASP A 34 8.25 -1.16 14.84
CA ASP A 34 9.14 -1.93 13.96
C ASP A 34 9.27 -1.29 12.57
N THR A 35 10.38 -1.59 11.90
CA THR A 35 10.55 -1.30 10.48
C THR A 35 10.85 -2.59 9.72
N LEU A 36 9.87 -3.07 8.97
CA LEU A 36 9.96 -4.31 8.21
C LEU A 36 10.06 -4.00 6.72
N ARG A 37 11.15 -4.44 6.10
CA ARG A 37 11.37 -4.27 4.66
C ARG A 37 11.43 -5.62 3.97
N GLY A 38 10.64 -5.80 2.94
CA GLY A 38 10.64 -6.97 2.07
C GLY A 38 11.82 -7.00 1.08
N THR A 39 11.66 -7.80 0.07
CA THR A 39 12.61 -8.04 -1.02
C THR A 39 11.95 -7.77 -2.38
N ASN A 40 12.51 -8.32 -3.46
CA ASN A 40 11.82 -8.33 -4.75
C ASN A 40 11.02 -9.63 -4.99
N GLY A 41 10.86 -10.48 -3.98
CA GLY A 41 10.09 -11.72 -4.01
C GLY A 41 8.74 -11.55 -3.34
N ALA A 42 7.94 -12.61 -3.30
CA ALA A 42 6.65 -12.60 -2.62
C ALA A 42 6.83 -12.69 -1.11
N ASP A 43 6.63 -11.60 -0.40
CA ASP A 43 6.95 -11.45 1.01
C ASP A 43 5.71 -11.47 1.92
N ASN A 44 5.92 -11.81 3.18
CA ASN A 44 4.91 -11.70 4.22
C ASN A 44 5.50 -10.90 5.39
N LEU A 45 4.96 -9.72 5.65
CA LEU A 45 5.40 -8.79 6.68
C LEU A 45 4.27 -8.60 7.70
N VAL A 46 4.54 -8.82 8.97
CA VAL A 46 3.56 -8.69 10.06
C VAL A 46 4.14 -7.81 11.16
N GLY A 47 3.55 -6.63 11.39
CA GLY A 47 3.97 -5.68 12.43
C GLY A 47 3.65 -6.18 13.82
N LYS A 48 2.44 -6.55 14.09
CA LYS A 48 1.77 -6.96 15.33
C LYS A 48 1.19 -5.79 16.10
N GLY A 49 1.99 -5.10 16.88
CA GLY A 49 1.52 -3.95 17.65
C GLY A 49 2.61 -2.91 17.83
N GLY A 50 2.20 -1.69 18.07
CA GLY A 50 3.08 -0.53 18.00
C GLY A 50 2.85 0.23 16.71
N ASN A 51 3.59 1.28 16.48
CA ASN A 51 3.49 2.06 15.25
C ASN A 51 4.55 1.58 14.26
N ASP A 52 4.14 0.77 13.29
CA ASP A 52 5.04 0.03 12.43
C ASP A 52 5.18 0.67 11.03
N SER A 53 6.30 0.38 10.39
CA SER A 53 6.55 0.75 8.99
C SER A 53 6.87 -0.51 8.18
N LEU A 54 5.95 -0.91 7.29
CA LEU A 54 6.06 -2.08 6.46
C LEU A 54 6.24 -1.69 5.00
N ILE A 55 7.34 -2.12 4.39
CA ILE A 55 7.72 -1.78 3.00
C ILE A 55 7.86 -3.06 2.20
N ALA A 56 6.94 -3.33 1.28
CA ALA A 56 6.91 -4.56 0.50
C ALA A 56 8.01 -4.63 -0.56
N LEU A 57 8.18 -3.62 -1.37
CA LEU A 57 8.97 -3.56 -2.59
C LEU A 57 8.27 -4.29 -3.75
N ARG A 58 9.02 -5.15 -4.52
CA ARG A 58 8.47 -5.91 -5.64
C ARG A 58 7.95 -7.25 -5.17
N GLY A 59 6.99 -7.78 -5.90
CA GLY A 59 6.45 -9.10 -5.64
C GLY A 59 4.97 -9.09 -5.31
N LYS A 60 4.45 -10.28 -5.11
CA LYS A 60 3.10 -10.46 -4.58
C LYS A 60 3.19 -10.59 -3.06
N ASP A 61 2.97 -9.49 -2.37
CA ASP A 61 3.28 -9.36 -0.96
C ASP A 61 2.01 -9.29 -0.10
N ASN A 62 2.14 -9.75 1.14
CA ASN A 62 1.13 -9.58 2.18
C ASN A 62 1.71 -8.74 3.32
N LEU A 63 1.04 -7.64 3.65
CA LEU A 63 1.40 -6.75 4.74
C LEU A 63 0.25 -6.70 5.75
N LEU A 64 0.57 -6.93 6.99
CA LEU A 64 -0.35 -6.79 8.13
C LEU A 64 0.28 -5.87 9.17
N GLY A 65 -0.25 -4.67 9.35
CA GLY A 65 0.20 -3.69 10.35
C GLY A 65 -0.03 -4.23 11.75
N GLY A 66 -1.25 -4.31 12.17
CA GLY A 66 -1.65 -4.82 13.47
C GLY A 66 -2.28 -3.74 14.33
N GLU A 67 -1.98 -3.69 15.62
CA GLU A 67 -2.46 -2.64 16.51
C GLU A 67 -1.54 -1.43 16.48
N GLY A 68 -2.07 -0.24 16.32
CA GLY A 68 -1.30 1.01 16.38
C GLY A 68 -1.41 1.83 15.11
N LYS A 69 -0.62 2.89 15.03
CA LYS A 69 -0.60 3.72 13.83
C LYS A 69 0.47 3.23 12.87
N ASP A 70 0.06 2.53 11.82
CA ASP A 70 0.96 1.86 10.90
C ASP A 70 1.10 2.59 9.56
N ILE A 71 2.23 2.35 8.90
CA ILE A 71 2.51 2.78 7.54
C ILE A 71 2.79 1.55 6.70
N LEU A 72 1.89 1.23 5.78
CA LEU A 72 2.00 0.11 4.87
C LEU A 72 2.26 0.62 3.45
N TRP A 73 3.38 0.18 2.89
CA TRP A 73 3.80 0.60 1.56
C TRP A 73 3.99 -0.61 0.64
N GLY A 74 3.06 -0.79 -0.29
CA GLY A 74 3.09 -1.90 -1.25
C GLY A 74 4.19 -1.79 -2.28
N GLY A 75 4.48 -0.60 -2.80
CA GLY A 75 5.53 -0.42 -3.80
C GLY A 75 5.88 1.03 -4.06
N THR A 76 7.01 1.27 -4.72
CA THR A 76 7.45 2.63 -5.03
C THR A 76 6.90 3.11 -6.38
N LEU A 77 6.59 4.39 -6.48
CA LEU A 77 6.10 5.04 -7.71
C LEU A 77 7.10 4.94 -8.90
N ARG A 78 8.36 4.64 -8.63
CA ARG A 78 9.42 4.50 -9.64
C ARG A 78 9.64 3.08 -10.12
N ASP A 79 9.10 2.12 -9.41
CA ASP A 79 9.34 0.71 -9.70
C ASP A 79 8.24 0.16 -10.61
N SER A 80 8.62 -0.50 -11.69
CA SER A 80 7.71 -1.31 -12.50
C SER A 80 7.39 -2.62 -11.76
N SER A 81 7.02 -2.50 -10.48
CA SER A 81 6.72 -3.66 -9.65
C SER A 81 5.46 -4.33 -10.14
N VAL A 82 5.62 -5.54 -10.60
CA VAL A 82 4.53 -6.41 -11.02
C VAL A 82 4.24 -7.33 -9.84
N GLY A 83 3.02 -7.33 -9.37
CA GLY A 83 2.57 -8.26 -8.34
C GLY A 83 1.48 -7.66 -7.47
N ASP A 84 0.31 -8.27 -7.55
CA ASP A 84 -0.85 -7.88 -6.74
C ASP A 84 -0.55 -8.07 -5.26
N LYS A 85 -0.86 -7.09 -4.44
CA LYS A 85 -0.55 -7.08 -3.01
C LYS A 85 -1.81 -7.12 -2.17
N THR A 86 -1.64 -7.56 -0.94
CA THR A 86 -2.66 -7.48 0.10
C THR A 86 -2.09 -6.70 1.27
N LEU A 87 -2.70 -5.56 1.58
CA LEU A 87 -2.31 -4.68 2.66
C LEU A 87 -3.47 -4.54 3.65
N VAL A 88 -3.20 -4.81 4.91
CA VAL A 88 -4.18 -4.69 5.99
C VAL A 88 -3.56 -3.85 7.11
N GLY A 89 -4.13 -2.68 7.39
CA GLY A 89 -3.71 -1.81 8.49
C GLY A 89 -3.99 -2.48 9.83
N GLY A 90 -5.23 -2.50 10.22
CA GLY A 90 -5.66 -3.10 11.48
C GLY A 90 -6.40 -2.10 12.37
N PRO A 91 -6.36 -2.25 13.69
CA PRO A 91 -6.82 -1.23 14.62
C PRO A 91 -5.80 -0.10 14.79
N GLY A 92 -6.18 1.13 14.44
CA GLY A 92 -5.32 2.31 14.58
C GLY A 92 -5.61 3.33 13.50
N ASN A 93 -4.85 4.41 13.46
CA ASN A 93 -4.99 5.40 12.39
C ASN A 93 -3.87 5.17 11.37
N ASP A 94 -4.15 4.38 10.36
CA ASP A 94 -3.16 3.81 9.46
C ASP A 94 -2.98 4.63 8.17
N SER A 95 -1.84 4.42 7.52
CA SER A 95 -1.57 4.94 6.19
C SER A 95 -1.24 3.78 5.25
N VAL A 96 -2.10 3.53 4.26
CA VAL A 96 -2.00 2.36 3.38
C VAL A 96 -1.84 2.82 1.93
N LEU A 97 -0.71 2.46 1.32
CA LEU A 97 -0.36 2.80 -0.05
C LEU A 97 -0.13 1.52 -0.87
N GLY A 98 -0.95 1.27 -1.89
CA GLY A 98 -0.91 0.08 -2.74
C GLY A 98 0.33 0.00 -3.62
N GLY A 99 0.37 0.71 -4.70
CA GLY A 99 1.48 0.67 -5.66
C GLY A 99 0.99 0.48 -7.09
N LYS A 100 1.79 -0.17 -7.95
CA LYS A 100 1.53 -0.28 -9.40
C LYS A 100 0.90 -1.59 -9.86
N SER A 101 0.04 -2.20 -9.17
CA SER A 101 -0.60 -3.47 -9.54
C SER A 101 -2.01 -3.52 -9.02
N SER A 102 -2.76 -4.54 -9.38
CA SER A 102 -4.09 -4.72 -8.81
C SER A 102 -3.98 -5.18 -7.37
N ASP A 103 -4.23 -4.24 -6.45
CA ASP A 103 -4.01 -4.43 -5.03
C ASP A 103 -5.33 -4.59 -4.25
N SER A 104 -5.24 -5.20 -3.10
CA SER A 104 -6.33 -5.30 -2.13
C SER A 104 -5.90 -4.61 -0.84
N LEU A 105 -6.55 -3.52 -0.53
CA LEU A 105 -6.22 -2.63 0.57
C LEU A 105 -7.37 -2.61 1.58
N SER A 106 -7.06 -2.82 2.85
CA SER A 106 -8.01 -2.67 3.95
C SER A 106 -7.36 -1.87 5.07
N ALA A 107 -7.92 -0.72 5.40
CA ALA A 107 -7.35 0.10 6.47
C ALA A 107 -7.73 -0.47 7.84
N GLY A 108 -9.00 -0.64 8.14
CA GLY A 108 -9.39 -1.32 9.36
C GLY A 108 -10.25 -0.50 10.30
N ALA A 109 -9.81 -0.30 11.52
CA ALA A 109 -10.53 0.51 12.49
C ALA A 109 -9.70 1.71 12.91
N GLY A 110 -10.24 2.89 12.72
CA GLY A 110 -9.54 4.16 13.02
C GLY A 110 -9.85 5.20 11.97
N ASN A 111 -9.17 6.33 12.03
CA ASN A 111 -9.28 7.34 10.98
C ASN A 111 -8.08 7.16 10.04
N ASP A 112 -8.32 6.53 8.93
CA ASP A 112 -7.28 6.01 8.07
C ASP A 112 -7.06 6.87 6.82
N PHE A 113 -5.88 6.73 6.24
CA PHE A 113 -5.53 7.32 4.97
C PHE A 113 -5.13 6.23 3.97
N MET A 114 -5.82 6.20 2.82
CA MET A 114 -5.57 5.20 1.78
C MET A 114 -5.30 5.84 0.44
N VAL A 115 -4.34 5.26 -0.29
CA VAL A 115 -4.08 5.61 -1.70
C VAL A 115 -3.86 4.33 -2.48
N ASP A 116 -4.52 4.19 -3.61
CA ASP A 116 -4.30 3.06 -4.52
C ASP A 116 -2.86 2.99 -5.03
N GLY A 117 -2.22 4.14 -5.21
CA GLY A 117 -0.79 4.25 -5.51
C GLY A 117 -0.45 4.64 -6.94
N GLU A 118 -1.44 4.85 -7.83
CA GLU A 118 -1.12 5.03 -9.25
C GLU A 118 -1.82 6.16 -9.98
N TYR A 119 -0.99 7.03 -10.51
CA TYR A 119 -1.45 8.09 -11.41
C TYR A 119 -1.52 7.69 -12.90
N ARG A 120 -1.07 6.50 -13.33
CA ARG A 120 -0.88 6.20 -14.77
C ARG A 120 -1.13 4.77 -15.22
N THR A 121 -1.81 3.94 -14.46
CA THR A 121 -2.12 2.56 -14.88
C THR A 121 -3.62 2.30 -14.87
N ALA A 122 -4.06 1.48 -15.82
CA ALA A 122 -5.45 1.03 -15.90
C ALA A 122 -5.62 -0.27 -15.13
N VAL A 123 -5.12 -0.35 -13.91
CA VAL A 123 -5.32 -1.49 -13.03
C VAL A 123 -6.60 -1.31 -12.22
N LYS A 124 -7.06 -2.36 -11.61
CA LYS A 124 -8.23 -2.37 -10.76
C LYS A 124 -7.81 -2.71 -9.34
N ASP A 125 -8.03 -1.78 -8.43
CA ASP A 125 -7.80 -1.97 -7.02
C ASP A 125 -9.10 -2.17 -6.24
N ASN A 126 -9.01 -2.82 -5.09
CA ASN A 126 -10.12 -2.97 -4.18
C ASN A 126 -9.73 -2.35 -2.84
N LEU A 127 -10.47 -1.34 -2.40
CA LEU A 127 -10.19 -0.61 -1.18
C LEU A 127 -11.36 -0.73 -0.19
N SER A 128 -11.04 -0.93 1.07
CA SER A 128 -11.98 -0.93 2.17
C SER A 128 -11.46 -0.02 3.29
N GLY A 129 -12.15 1.08 3.59
CA GLY A 129 -11.82 1.97 4.72
C GLY A 129 -11.98 1.23 6.04
N GLY A 130 -13.20 0.88 6.37
CA GLY A 130 -13.47 0.12 7.58
C GLY A 130 -14.36 0.88 8.57
N SER A 131 -13.88 1.15 9.76
CA SER A 131 -14.62 1.94 10.73
C SER A 131 -13.84 3.16 11.17
N GLY A 132 -14.48 4.32 11.12
CA GLY A 132 -13.86 5.60 11.46
C GLY A 132 -14.08 6.61 10.35
N ASN A 133 -13.38 7.73 10.40
CA ASN A 133 -13.50 8.75 9.36
C ASN A 133 -12.28 8.67 8.43
N ASP A 134 -12.47 8.03 7.29
CA ASP A 134 -11.38 7.67 6.40
C ASP A 134 -11.21 8.69 5.25
N VAL A 135 -10.00 8.75 4.75
CA VAL A 135 -9.66 9.51 3.54
C VAL A 135 -9.09 8.55 2.50
N ILE A 136 -9.80 8.38 1.39
CA ILE A 136 -9.47 7.41 0.35
C ILE A 136 -9.26 8.14 -0.98
N ASN A 137 -8.09 7.94 -1.58
CA ASN A 137 -7.74 8.52 -2.88
C ASN A 137 -7.48 7.41 -3.91
N VAL A 138 -8.36 7.33 -4.91
CA VAL A 138 -8.30 6.39 -6.03
C VAL A 138 -8.28 7.10 -7.39
N ILE A 139 -7.69 8.30 -7.44
CA ILE A 139 -7.57 9.02 -8.71
C ILE A 139 -6.47 8.43 -9.57
N ASN A 140 -6.86 8.00 -10.76
CA ASN A 140 -5.97 7.55 -11.81
C ASN A 140 -5.90 8.56 -12.96
N VAL A 141 -4.74 9.09 -13.26
CA VAL A 141 -4.52 9.91 -14.46
C VAL A 141 -4.37 8.99 -15.66
N LYS A 142 -5.17 9.22 -16.68
CA LYS A 142 -5.31 8.41 -17.91
C LYS A 142 -4.12 7.48 -18.27
N PRO A 143 -4.38 6.21 -18.56
CA PRO A 143 -5.71 5.58 -18.58
C PRO A 143 -6.18 5.24 -17.18
N ALA A 144 -7.40 5.67 -16.81
CA ALA A 144 -7.98 5.39 -15.51
C ALA A 144 -8.31 3.90 -15.35
N GLY A 145 -8.03 3.34 -14.20
CA GLY A 145 -8.49 2.04 -13.74
C GLY A 145 -10.01 1.99 -13.54
N LYS A 146 -10.47 0.95 -12.92
CA LYS A 146 -11.82 0.84 -12.41
C LYS A 146 -11.74 0.28 -11.00
N ASP A 147 -11.53 1.16 -10.05
CA ASP A 147 -11.34 0.77 -8.67
C ASP A 147 -12.68 0.52 -7.97
N VAL A 148 -12.65 -0.28 -6.93
CA VAL A 148 -13.83 -0.58 -6.12
C VAL A 148 -13.56 -0.16 -4.69
N VAL A 149 -14.37 0.77 -4.18
CA VAL A 149 -14.21 1.34 -2.85
C VAL A 149 -15.45 1.07 -2.00
N SER A 150 -15.24 0.52 -0.82
CA SER A 150 -16.19 0.48 0.29
C SER A 150 -15.60 1.33 1.42
N CYS A 151 -16.34 2.33 1.87
CA CYS A 151 -15.86 3.24 2.89
C CYS A 151 -16.04 2.64 4.29
N GLY A 152 -17.19 2.05 4.55
CA GLY A 152 -17.47 1.42 5.82
C GLY A 152 -18.37 2.24 6.73
N SER A 153 -17.98 2.40 7.98
CA SER A 153 -18.78 3.16 8.95
C SER A 153 -18.05 4.39 9.44
N GLY A 154 -18.69 5.54 9.35
CA GLY A 154 -18.10 6.81 9.80
C GLY A 154 -18.51 7.95 8.89
N PHE A 155 -17.66 8.94 8.78
CA PHE A 155 -17.82 10.02 7.83
C PHE A 155 -16.59 10.06 6.90
N ASP A 156 -16.72 9.42 5.74
CA ASP A 156 -15.63 9.12 4.85
C ASP A 156 -15.53 10.11 3.69
N ARG A 157 -14.32 10.35 3.24
CA ARG A 157 -14.00 11.23 2.13
C ARG A 157 -13.31 10.44 1.03
N VAL A 158 -13.89 10.44 -0.16
CA VAL A 158 -13.33 9.72 -1.32
C VAL A 158 -13.02 10.71 -2.45
N LEU A 159 -11.83 10.60 -2.97
CA LEU A 159 -11.40 11.25 -4.18
C LEU A 159 -11.25 10.19 -5.28
N ALA A 160 -12.12 10.20 -6.27
CA ALA A 160 -12.24 9.14 -7.26
C ALA A 160 -12.31 9.69 -8.69
N ASP A 161 -12.12 8.84 -9.68
CA ASP A 161 -12.41 9.13 -11.08
C ASP A 161 -13.80 8.59 -11.52
N ARG A 162 -14.18 8.85 -12.76
CA ARG A 162 -15.52 8.49 -13.28
C ARG A 162 -15.73 7.00 -13.48
N LYS A 163 -14.70 6.19 -13.48
CA LYS A 163 -14.79 4.76 -13.73
C LYS A 163 -14.95 3.96 -12.47
N ASP A 164 -14.60 4.54 -11.33
CA ASP A 164 -14.61 3.87 -10.06
C ASP A 164 -16.00 3.50 -9.61
N VAL A 165 -16.08 2.43 -8.86
CA VAL A 165 -17.30 1.92 -8.24
C VAL A 165 -17.22 2.15 -6.75
N LEU A 166 -18.01 3.10 -6.29
CA LEU A 166 -18.08 3.45 -4.88
C LEU A 166 -19.31 2.82 -4.25
N ALA A 167 -19.15 2.25 -3.08
CA ALA A 167 -20.25 1.71 -2.32
C ALA A 167 -21.14 2.84 -1.74
N PRO A 168 -22.39 2.57 -1.42
CA PRO A 168 -23.33 3.57 -0.90
C PRO A 168 -22.96 4.13 0.48
N ASP A 169 -22.01 3.52 1.15
CA ASP A 169 -21.48 3.89 2.47
C ASP A 169 -20.40 4.99 2.41
N CYS A 170 -20.14 5.57 1.24
CA CYS A 170 -19.22 6.67 1.07
C CYS A 170 -19.96 8.00 1.10
N GLU A 171 -19.80 8.84 2.15
CA GLU A 171 -20.63 10.04 2.36
C GLU A 171 -20.16 11.23 1.56
N LYS A 172 -18.86 11.49 1.53
CA LYS A 172 -18.31 12.65 0.84
C LYS A 172 -17.43 12.25 -0.32
N VAL A 173 -18.04 12.19 -1.50
CA VAL A 173 -17.36 11.80 -2.73
C VAL A 173 -17.08 13.03 -3.60
N ARG A 174 -15.84 13.15 -4.06
CA ARG A 174 -15.46 14.08 -5.13
C ARG A 174 -14.97 13.27 -6.33
N VAL A 175 -15.67 13.39 -7.45
CA VAL A 175 -15.27 12.76 -8.71
C VAL A 175 -14.54 13.76 -9.57
N VAL A 176 -13.29 13.47 -9.90
CA VAL A 176 -12.44 14.30 -10.75
C VAL A 176 -12.70 14.01 -12.24
N HIS A 177 -12.81 15.06 -13.03
CA HIS A 177 -13.17 15.01 -14.43
C HIS A 177 -11.99 15.50 -15.30
N GLY A 178 -11.11 14.61 -15.72
CA GLY A 178 -10.02 14.97 -16.63
C GLY A 178 -8.65 15.02 -15.95
N THR A 179 -7.69 15.67 -16.58
CA THR A 179 -6.38 15.96 -16.00
C THR A 179 -6.55 16.96 -14.85
N LEU A 180 -5.80 16.77 -13.77
CA LEU A 180 -5.64 17.79 -12.74
C LEU A 180 -5.00 19.01 -13.41
N ASP A 181 -5.82 19.95 -13.86
CA ASP A 181 -5.32 21.24 -14.33
C ASP A 181 -4.93 22.06 -13.10
N GLU A 182 -3.78 22.71 -13.16
CA GLU A 182 -3.14 23.46 -12.07
C GLU A 182 -3.99 24.65 -11.53
N GLN A 183 -5.24 24.81 -11.94
CA GLN A 183 -6.07 25.99 -11.69
C GLN A 183 -7.11 25.82 -10.57
N ASP A 184 -7.24 24.66 -9.95
CA ASP A 184 -8.24 24.49 -8.91
C ASP A 184 -7.62 24.66 -7.51
N GLU A 185 -7.53 25.93 -7.04
CA GLU A 185 -7.04 26.27 -5.70
C GLU A 185 -7.83 25.57 -4.58
N GLN A 186 -9.03 25.08 -4.86
CA GLN A 186 -9.80 24.26 -3.93
C GLN A 186 -9.24 22.84 -3.78
N GLU A 187 -8.44 22.34 -4.72
CA GLU A 187 -7.80 21.02 -4.64
C GLU A 187 -6.68 21.00 -3.58
N GLN A 188 -5.97 22.11 -3.40
CA GLN A 188 -4.93 22.21 -2.38
C GLN A 188 -5.46 21.97 -0.95
N SER A 189 -6.73 22.32 -0.69
CA SER A 189 -7.35 22.08 0.62
C SER A 189 -7.61 20.60 0.92
N TRP A 190 -7.70 19.73 -0.10
CA TRP A 190 -7.83 18.29 0.07
C TRP A 190 -6.48 17.64 0.39
N PHE A 191 -5.41 18.10 -0.27
CA PHE A 191 -4.06 17.66 0.03
C PHE A 191 -3.58 18.11 1.42
N ALA A 192 -4.09 19.24 1.91
CA ALA A 192 -3.79 19.72 3.27
C ALA A 192 -4.31 18.80 4.39
N THR A 193 -5.17 17.83 4.07
CA THR A 193 -5.63 16.80 5.02
C THR A 193 -4.76 15.54 5.02
N ILE A 194 -3.77 15.45 4.13
CA ILE A 194 -2.80 14.35 4.15
C ILE A 194 -1.91 14.53 5.38
N PRO A 195 -1.83 13.55 6.29
CA PRO A 195 -0.99 13.67 7.47
C PRO A 195 0.46 13.96 7.09
N GLU A 196 1.12 14.93 7.76
CA GLU A 196 2.55 15.22 7.51
C GLU A 196 3.43 13.98 7.68
N SER A 197 3.03 13.06 8.55
CA SER A 197 3.70 11.76 8.72
C SER A 197 3.77 10.91 7.44
N PHE A 198 2.88 11.14 6.48
CA PHE A 198 2.93 10.49 5.17
C PHE A 198 4.13 10.99 4.36
N PHE A 199 4.37 12.30 4.36
CA PHE A 199 5.52 12.90 3.65
C PHE A 199 6.85 12.65 4.35
N GLU A 200 6.86 12.54 5.68
CA GLU A 200 8.07 12.21 6.43
C GLU A 200 8.58 10.79 6.15
N GLY A 201 7.65 9.84 5.92
CA GLY A 201 8.00 8.50 5.48
C GLY A 201 8.66 8.47 4.10
N LEU A 202 8.25 9.37 3.19
CA LEU A 202 8.79 9.48 1.83
C LEU A 202 10.23 9.99 1.76
N HIS A 203 10.67 10.79 2.74
CA HIS A 203 12.01 11.40 2.76
C HIS A 203 13.08 10.52 3.41
N ARG A 204 12.69 9.40 4.02
CA ARG A 204 13.60 8.47 4.73
C ARG A 204 13.95 7.20 3.95
N ILE A 205 13.56 7.13 2.66
CA ILE A 205 13.77 5.93 1.82
C ILE A 205 14.71 6.22 0.67
#